data_5b4604e7d3b189c69bab39b0a585ee3e
#
_entry.id   5b4604e7d3b189c69bab39b0a585ee3e
#
_cell.length_a   1.000
_cell.length_b   1.000
_cell.length_c   1.000
_cell.angle_alpha   90.00
_cell.angle_beta   90.00
_cell.angle_gamma   90.00
#
_symmetry.space_group_name_H-M   'P 1'
#
loop_
_entity.id
_entity.type
_entity.pdbx_description
1 polymer ?
#
loop_
_entity_poly.entity_id
_entity_poly.type
_entity_poly.pdbx_seq_one_letter_code
_entity_poly.pdbx_strand_id
1 'polypeptide(L)'
;MDTTEEPRSQGAEDRGERFRRTFLAYLSLTKPRVVELLLVVTAPTMILATGGIPNLWLLLATLIGGAFSAGSAGAFNCYIDRDMDRVMNRTKGRPLVTGELTDRQALVFAWVLGAVSIVWLWVFTNWVAALLSLGAILLYVVFYTIILKRRTAQNIIWGGVAGCMPVLIGWAAVTGDLSWPPFVLFLIIFLWTPPHYWPLSMKYRDDYQAAGVPMLAVVRGRAQVGLQVILYAWATVASSLLLIPIAGMGLVYTLVALGSGGWFIYETHRLYNLAIRHEHVSPMRVFHGSIAYLTLVFVAVGVDPLLPF
;
A
#
# COMPACT_ATOMS: atom_id res chain seq x y z
N MET A 1 -22.32 45.99 -39.99
CA MET A 1 -21.82 45.80 -38.60
C MET A 1 -21.45 44.35 -38.47
N ASP A 2 -20.19 44.11 -38.64
CA ASP A 2 -19.59 42.79 -38.76
C ASP A 2 -19.04 42.45 -37.38
N THR A 3 -19.59 41.42 -36.73
CA THR A 3 -19.11 40.92 -35.45
C THR A 3 -18.39 39.60 -35.70
N THR A 4 -17.13 39.72 -36.05
CA THR A 4 -16.19 38.60 -35.99
C THR A 4 -15.86 38.30 -34.54
N GLU A 5 -16.62 37.41 -33.91
CA GLU A 5 -16.23 36.81 -32.64
C GLU A 5 -15.05 35.83 -32.82
N GLU A 6 -14.04 36.06 -32.02
CA GLU A 6 -12.71 35.43 -32.10
C GLU A 6 -12.73 33.94 -31.76
N PRO A 7 -12.03 33.05 -32.48
CA PRO A 7 -11.89 31.62 -32.13
C PRO A 7 -10.85 31.33 -31.04
N ARG A 8 -10.41 32.34 -30.25
CA ARG A 8 -9.29 32.20 -29.29
C ARG A 8 -9.66 31.54 -27.97
N SER A 9 -10.92 31.56 -27.52
CA SER A 9 -11.30 31.00 -26.20
C SER A 9 -11.43 29.47 -26.20
N GLN A 10 -11.97 28.89 -27.26
CA GLN A 10 -12.18 27.44 -27.37
C GLN A 10 -10.86 26.63 -27.40
N GLY A 11 -9.81 27.16 -28.05
CA GLY A 11 -8.52 26.49 -28.16
C GLY A 11 -7.70 26.51 -26.88
N ALA A 12 -7.93 27.48 -25.97
CA ALA A 12 -7.24 27.56 -24.68
C ALA A 12 -7.93 26.69 -23.62
N GLU A 13 -9.26 26.63 -23.62
CA GLU A 13 -10.03 25.71 -22.78
C GLU A 13 -9.75 24.25 -23.14
N ASP A 14 -9.70 23.91 -24.42
CA ASP A 14 -9.36 22.57 -24.90
C ASP A 14 -7.93 22.13 -24.51
N ARG A 15 -6.94 23.04 -24.55
CA ARG A 15 -5.58 22.74 -24.08
C ARG A 15 -5.50 22.51 -22.57
N GLY A 16 -6.20 23.30 -21.77
CA GLY A 16 -6.25 23.15 -20.33
C GLY A 16 -6.90 21.84 -19.88
N GLU A 17 -8.02 21.49 -20.49
CA GLU A 17 -8.69 20.24 -20.24
C GLU A 17 -7.86 19.02 -20.65
N ARG A 18 -7.21 19.09 -21.80
CA ARG A 18 -6.31 18.05 -22.28
C ARG A 18 -5.11 17.86 -21.35
N PHE A 19 -4.49 18.95 -20.89
CA PHE A 19 -3.39 18.91 -19.91
C PHE A 19 -3.86 18.26 -18.61
N ARG A 20 -4.98 18.74 -18.05
CA ARG A 20 -5.57 18.19 -16.82
C ARG A 20 -5.86 16.69 -16.95
N ARG A 21 -6.48 16.25 -18.05
CA ARG A 21 -6.78 14.84 -18.31
C ARG A 21 -5.50 14.00 -18.36
N THR A 22 -4.49 14.45 -19.10
CA THR A 22 -3.20 13.77 -19.21
C THR A 22 -2.50 13.70 -17.83
N PHE A 23 -2.50 14.79 -17.08
CA PHE A 23 -1.93 14.81 -15.72
C PHE A 23 -2.63 13.82 -14.78
N LEU A 24 -3.96 13.80 -14.77
CA LEU A 24 -4.75 12.86 -13.98
C LEU A 24 -4.51 11.40 -14.42
N ALA A 25 -4.32 11.15 -15.70
CA ALA A 25 -3.97 9.84 -16.22
C ALA A 25 -2.60 9.35 -15.67
N TYR A 26 -1.56 10.19 -15.69
CA TYR A 26 -0.27 9.86 -15.07
C TYR A 26 -0.39 9.67 -13.55
N LEU A 27 -1.12 10.55 -12.88
CA LEU A 27 -1.37 10.43 -11.44
C LEU A 27 -2.08 9.11 -11.09
N SER A 28 -3.04 8.67 -11.91
CA SER A 28 -3.75 7.41 -11.66
C SER A 28 -2.85 6.18 -11.79
N LEU A 29 -1.78 6.22 -12.62
CA LEU A 29 -0.78 5.15 -12.69
C LEU A 29 -0.03 4.96 -11.38
N THR A 30 0.19 6.03 -10.61
CA THR A 30 0.89 5.98 -9.32
C THR A 30 0.06 5.35 -8.21
N LYS A 31 -1.26 5.12 -8.42
CA LYS A 31 -2.19 4.57 -7.42
C LYS A 31 -2.22 5.38 -6.11
N PRO A 32 -2.63 6.63 -6.10
CA PRO A 32 -2.51 7.55 -4.96
C PRO A 32 -3.01 6.98 -3.62
N ARG A 33 -4.16 6.28 -3.64
CA ARG A 33 -4.72 5.65 -2.43
C ARG A 33 -3.82 4.61 -1.77
N VAL A 34 -2.99 3.92 -2.56
CA VAL A 34 -2.00 2.97 -2.03
C VAL A 34 -0.83 3.75 -1.46
N VAL A 35 -0.37 4.79 -2.16
CA VAL A 35 0.71 5.68 -1.71
C VAL A 35 0.35 6.31 -0.37
N GLU A 36 -0.87 6.84 -0.21
CA GLU A 36 -1.34 7.41 1.06
C GLU A 36 -1.16 6.46 2.24
N LEU A 37 -1.59 5.19 2.09
CA LEU A 37 -1.43 4.19 3.16
C LEU A 37 0.04 3.91 3.49
N LEU A 38 0.92 3.89 2.49
CA LEU A 38 2.36 3.70 2.69
C LEU A 38 2.98 4.89 3.44
N LEU A 39 2.54 6.11 3.16
CA LEU A 39 3.01 7.32 3.85
C LEU A 39 2.53 7.36 5.31
N VAL A 40 1.31 6.90 5.58
CA VAL A 40 0.73 6.82 6.94
C VAL A 40 1.56 5.93 7.86
N VAL A 41 2.22 4.89 7.37
CA VAL A 41 3.07 4.04 8.20
C VAL A 41 4.51 4.55 8.28
N THR A 42 4.99 5.32 7.29
CA THR A 42 6.36 5.84 7.25
C THR A 42 6.58 6.94 8.29
N ALA A 43 5.71 7.94 8.36
CA ALA A 43 5.87 9.08 9.26
C ALA A 43 5.91 8.67 10.75
N PRO A 44 4.98 7.84 11.28
CA PRO A 44 5.08 7.34 12.65
C PRO A 44 6.34 6.53 12.91
N THR A 45 6.80 5.74 11.93
CA THR A 45 8.06 5.00 12.04
C THR A 45 9.25 5.94 12.21
N MET A 46 9.28 7.06 11.48
CA MET A 46 10.34 8.07 11.63
C MET A 46 10.30 8.77 12.99
N ILE A 47 9.10 9.01 13.54
CA ILE A 47 8.94 9.57 14.89
C ILE A 47 9.49 8.58 15.93
N LEU A 48 9.13 7.30 15.83
CA LEU A 48 9.67 6.26 16.72
C LEU A 48 11.20 6.16 16.59
N ALA A 49 11.73 6.17 15.37
CA ALA A 49 13.17 6.07 15.12
C ALA A 49 13.96 7.24 15.72
N THR A 50 13.36 8.44 15.75
CA THR A 50 13.95 9.64 16.35
C THR A 50 13.79 9.68 17.87
N GLY A 51 12.81 8.94 18.44
CA GLY A 51 12.36 9.11 19.84
C GLY A 51 11.73 10.50 20.09
N GLY A 52 11.20 11.13 19.05
CA GLY A 52 10.66 12.47 19.05
C GLY A 52 10.24 12.96 17.66
N ILE A 53 10.07 14.27 17.49
CA ILE A 53 9.71 14.85 16.18
C ILE A 53 10.96 14.90 15.29
N PRO A 54 11.00 14.18 14.15
CA PRO A 54 12.12 14.23 13.23
C PRO A 54 12.25 15.61 12.57
N ASN A 55 13.44 15.91 12.04
CA ASN A 55 13.62 17.11 11.23
C ASN A 55 12.58 17.14 10.10
N LEU A 56 11.83 18.24 9.99
CA LEU A 56 10.72 18.37 9.04
C LEU A 56 11.16 18.15 7.58
N TRP A 57 12.36 18.67 7.23
CA TRP A 57 12.92 18.45 5.90
C TRP A 57 13.19 16.97 5.63
N LEU A 58 13.80 16.26 6.59
CA LEU A 58 14.06 14.82 6.45
C LEU A 58 12.76 14.02 6.31
N LEU A 59 11.73 14.37 7.09
CA LEU A 59 10.41 13.77 6.99
C LEU A 59 9.82 13.96 5.60
N LEU A 60 9.76 15.19 5.12
CA LEU A 60 9.20 15.51 3.79
C LEU A 60 10.02 14.87 2.67
N ALA A 61 11.34 14.90 2.74
CA ALA A 61 12.21 14.28 1.76
C ALA A 61 11.97 12.76 1.68
N THR A 62 11.83 12.10 2.83
CA THR A 62 11.53 10.65 2.88
C THR A 62 10.15 10.33 2.31
N LEU A 63 9.11 11.10 2.67
CA LEU A 63 7.75 10.90 2.17
C LEU A 63 7.66 11.13 0.66
N ILE A 64 8.29 12.19 0.13
CA ILE A 64 8.32 12.49 -1.31
C ILE A 64 9.05 11.38 -2.07
N GLY A 65 10.24 10.97 -1.61
CA GLY A 65 11.00 9.89 -2.23
C GLY A 65 10.25 8.56 -2.19
N GLY A 66 9.60 8.25 -1.07
CA GLY A 66 8.73 7.08 -0.91
C GLY A 66 7.51 7.10 -1.84
N ALA A 67 6.89 8.28 -2.01
CA ALA A 67 5.78 8.45 -2.94
C ALA A 67 6.21 8.22 -4.40
N PHE A 68 7.39 8.72 -4.79
CA PHE A 68 7.95 8.45 -6.12
C PHE A 68 8.27 6.97 -6.32
N SER A 69 8.85 6.30 -5.32
CA SER A 69 9.13 4.86 -5.34
C SER A 69 7.86 4.04 -5.55
N ALA A 70 6.85 4.27 -4.71
CA ALA A 70 5.57 3.57 -4.79
C ALA A 70 4.83 3.89 -6.10
N GLY A 71 4.90 5.15 -6.55
CA GLY A 71 4.34 5.59 -7.82
C GLY A 71 4.98 4.90 -9.02
N SER A 72 6.32 4.78 -9.04
CA SER A 72 7.06 4.02 -10.04
C SER A 72 6.61 2.56 -10.09
N ALA A 73 6.62 1.89 -8.93
CA ALA A 73 6.17 0.51 -8.81
C ALA A 73 4.71 0.33 -9.28
N GLY A 74 3.82 1.28 -8.94
CA GLY A 74 2.44 1.33 -9.40
C GLY A 74 2.31 1.45 -10.93
N ALA A 75 3.09 2.32 -11.54
CA ALA A 75 3.10 2.53 -13.00
C ALA A 75 3.63 1.30 -13.76
N PHE A 76 4.72 0.69 -13.29
CA PHE A 76 5.18 -0.60 -13.83
C PHE A 76 4.12 -1.69 -13.72
N ASN A 77 3.45 -1.79 -12.56
CA ASN A 77 2.38 -2.78 -12.39
C ASN A 77 1.20 -2.53 -13.35
N CYS A 78 0.78 -1.27 -13.56
CA CYS A 78 -0.26 -0.95 -14.55
C CYS A 78 0.16 -1.34 -15.98
N TYR A 79 1.44 -1.15 -16.33
CA TYR A 79 1.96 -1.56 -17.64
C TYR A 79 1.99 -3.08 -17.80
N ILE A 80 2.48 -3.82 -16.80
CA ILE A 80 2.59 -5.28 -16.85
C ILE A 80 1.23 -5.96 -16.84
N ASP A 81 0.29 -5.43 -16.05
CA ASP A 81 -1.04 -6.02 -15.85
C ASP A 81 -2.10 -5.54 -16.87
N ARG A 82 -1.75 -4.73 -17.86
CA ARG A 82 -2.72 -4.11 -18.78
C ARG A 82 -3.63 -5.08 -19.54
N ASP A 83 -3.16 -6.30 -19.76
CA ASP A 83 -3.95 -7.39 -20.35
C ASP A 83 -5.06 -7.87 -19.39
N MET A 84 -4.73 -8.08 -18.13
CA MET A 84 -5.70 -8.44 -17.09
C MET A 84 -6.66 -7.29 -16.81
N ASP A 85 -6.16 -6.05 -16.81
CA ASP A 85 -6.95 -4.86 -16.53
C ASP A 85 -8.08 -4.63 -17.55
N ARG A 86 -7.91 -5.10 -18.77
CA ARG A 86 -8.96 -5.09 -19.82
C ARG A 86 -10.14 -6.00 -19.50
N VAL A 87 -9.88 -7.10 -18.82
CA VAL A 87 -10.88 -8.13 -18.49
C VAL A 87 -11.61 -7.81 -17.18
N MET A 88 -10.91 -7.20 -16.22
CA MET A 88 -11.45 -6.93 -14.88
C MET A 88 -12.33 -5.68 -14.87
N ASN A 89 -13.59 -5.79 -14.41
CA ASN A 89 -14.52 -4.66 -14.31
C ASN A 89 -13.99 -3.51 -13.46
N ARG A 90 -13.25 -3.82 -12.39
CA ARG A 90 -12.67 -2.84 -11.49
C ARG A 90 -11.58 -1.98 -12.14
N THR A 91 -10.87 -2.49 -13.16
CA THR A 91 -9.65 -1.85 -13.70
C THR A 91 -9.74 -1.49 -15.18
N LYS A 92 -10.83 -1.83 -15.86
CA LYS A 92 -11.06 -1.50 -17.29
C LYS A 92 -11.04 0.00 -17.60
N GLY A 93 -11.23 0.88 -16.61
CA GLY A 93 -11.12 2.34 -16.76
C GLY A 93 -9.70 2.90 -16.56
N ARG A 94 -8.66 2.06 -16.46
CA ARG A 94 -7.28 2.54 -16.32
C ARG A 94 -6.76 3.19 -17.61
N PRO A 95 -5.89 4.22 -17.52
CA PRO A 95 -5.39 4.99 -18.67
C PRO A 95 -4.75 4.17 -19.80
N LEU A 96 -4.09 3.05 -19.45
CA LEU A 96 -3.51 2.13 -20.43
C LEU A 96 -4.55 1.24 -21.12
N VAL A 97 -5.70 1.03 -20.48
CA VAL A 97 -6.81 0.26 -21.07
C VAL A 97 -7.69 1.15 -21.96
N THR A 98 -7.96 2.38 -21.50
CA THR A 98 -8.76 3.37 -22.24
C THR A 98 -8.00 4.02 -23.39
N GLY A 99 -6.67 3.87 -23.45
CA GLY A 99 -5.82 4.48 -24.48
C GLY A 99 -5.47 5.96 -24.22
N GLU A 100 -5.74 6.48 -23.02
CA GLU A 100 -5.34 7.85 -22.63
C GLU A 100 -3.83 8.01 -22.54
N LEU A 101 -3.11 6.94 -22.23
CA LEU A 101 -1.65 6.86 -22.25
C LEU A 101 -1.20 5.67 -23.08
N THR A 102 -0.12 5.86 -23.83
CA THR A 102 0.53 4.77 -24.55
C THR A 102 1.42 3.94 -23.63
N ASP A 103 1.66 2.68 -24.01
CA ASP A 103 2.58 1.77 -23.29
C ASP A 103 3.97 2.41 -23.08
N ARG A 104 4.51 3.09 -24.11
CA ARG A 104 5.81 3.77 -24.04
C ARG A 104 5.80 4.91 -23.02
N GLN A 105 4.75 5.73 -22.99
CA GLN A 105 4.63 6.84 -22.04
C GLN A 105 4.59 6.32 -20.59
N ALA A 106 3.78 5.28 -20.34
CA ALA A 106 3.70 4.70 -19.00
C ALA A 106 5.03 4.07 -18.56
N LEU A 107 5.73 3.37 -19.46
CA LEU A 107 7.01 2.73 -19.15
C LEU A 107 8.10 3.77 -18.89
N VAL A 108 8.23 4.81 -19.73
CA VAL A 108 9.18 5.90 -19.52
C VAL A 108 8.90 6.61 -18.21
N PHE A 109 7.64 6.91 -17.92
CA PHE A 109 7.23 7.53 -16.66
C PHE A 109 7.61 6.67 -15.45
N ALA A 110 7.38 5.36 -15.50
CA ALA A 110 7.74 4.44 -14.42
C ALA A 110 9.25 4.43 -14.16
N TRP A 111 10.07 4.34 -15.22
CA TRP A 111 11.55 4.36 -15.10
C TRP A 111 12.07 5.70 -14.56
N VAL A 112 11.58 6.82 -15.09
CA VAL A 112 11.99 8.16 -14.66
C VAL A 112 11.65 8.35 -13.17
N LEU A 113 10.42 8.01 -12.78
CA LEU A 113 9.98 8.16 -11.40
C LEU A 113 10.78 7.29 -10.43
N GLY A 114 11.14 6.05 -10.83
CA GLY A 114 11.98 5.17 -10.04
C GLY A 114 13.40 5.69 -9.89
N ALA A 115 14.03 6.15 -10.98
CA ALA A 115 15.37 6.75 -10.94
C ALA A 115 15.39 8.02 -10.07
N VAL A 116 14.39 8.90 -10.24
CA VAL A 116 14.24 10.11 -9.42
C VAL A 116 14.08 9.74 -7.96
N SER A 117 13.27 8.74 -7.61
CA SER A 117 13.09 8.29 -6.21
C SER A 117 14.42 7.87 -5.57
N ILE A 118 15.21 7.04 -6.25
CA ILE A 118 16.47 6.50 -5.73
C ILE A 118 17.48 7.64 -5.53
N VAL A 119 17.66 8.50 -6.55
CA VAL A 119 18.57 9.66 -6.46
C VAL A 119 18.11 10.63 -5.38
N TRP A 120 16.82 10.92 -5.30
CA TRP A 120 16.23 11.80 -4.29
C TRP A 120 16.50 11.29 -2.87
N LEU A 121 16.21 10.04 -2.58
CA LEU A 121 16.46 9.45 -1.26
C LEU A 121 17.96 9.41 -0.95
N TRP A 122 18.81 9.11 -1.92
CA TRP A 122 20.26 9.12 -1.70
C TRP A 122 20.78 10.50 -1.33
N VAL A 123 20.36 11.53 -2.04
CA VAL A 123 20.85 12.91 -1.84
C VAL A 123 20.27 13.55 -0.58
N PHE A 124 18.99 13.37 -0.31
CA PHE A 124 18.28 14.06 0.76
C PHE A 124 18.08 13.26 2.05
N THR A 125 18.40 11.96 2.02
CA THR A 125 18.38 11.10 3.21
C THR A 125 19.72 10.38 3.36
N ASN A 126 19.81 9.13 2.88
CA ASN A 126 21.05 8.36 2.86
C ASN A 126 20.99 7.20 1.85
N TRP A 127 22.14 6.56 1.61
CA TRP A 127 22.25 5.46 0.66
C TRP A 127 21.48 4.19 1.08
N VAL A 128 21.29 3.94 2.39
CA VAL A 128 20.52 2.78 2.90
C VAL A 128 19.06 2.91 2.52
N ALA A 129 18.44 4.07 2.76
CA ALA A 129 17.06 4.35 2.38
C ALA A 129 16.86 4.26 0.85
N ALA A 130 17.83 4.77 0.06
CA ALA A 130 17.80 4.65 -1.40
C ALA A 130 17.88 3.18 -1.87
N LEU A 131 18.75 2.37 -1.28
CA LEU A 131 18.87 0.95 -1.62
C LEU A 131 17.62 0.16 -1.24
N LEU A 132 17.03 0.44 -0.08
CA LEU A 132 15.74 -0.16 0.35
C LEU A 132 14.60 0.24 -0.58
N SER A 133 14.59 1.47 -1.09
CA SER A 133 13.61 1.93 -2.08
C SER A 133 13.74 1.19 -3.42
N LEU A 134 14.97 1.00 -3.91
CA LEU A 134 15.23 0.14 -5.08
C LEU A 134 14.74 -1.28 -4.83
N GLY A 135 15.06 -1.85 -3.67
CA GLY A 135 14.56 -3.16 -3.25
C GLY A 135 13.04 -3.25 -3.24
N ALA A 136 12.34 -2.21 -2.75
CA ALA A 136 10.89 -2.15 -2.75
C ALA A 136 10.29 -2.18 -4.16
N ILE A 137 10.86 -1.41 -5.10
CA ILE A 137 10.44 -1.41 -6.50
C ILE A 137 10.64 -2.81 -7.12
N LEU A 138 11.82 -3.43 -6.92
CA LEU A 138 12.12 -4.76 -7.46
C LEU A 138 11.21 -5.84 -6.86
N LEU A 139 10.96 -5.82 -5.55
CA LEU A 139 10.06 -6.74 -4.88
C LEU A 139 8.63 -6.61 -5.42
N TYR A 140 8.14 -5.39 -5.63
CA TYR A 140 6.80 -5.19 -6.14
C TYR A 140 6.67 -5.53 -7.62
N VAL A 141 7.61 -5.08 -8.47
CA VAL A 141 7.53 -5.23 -9.92
C VAL A 141 7.92 -6.65 -10.33
N VAL A 142 9.11 -7.12 -9.93
CA VAL A 142 9.64 -8.40 -10.39
C VAL A 142 9.03 -9.54 -9.57
N PHE A 143 9.22 -9.51 -8.25
CA PHE A 143 8.85 -10.63 -7.42
C PHE A 143 7.32 -10.81 -7.33
N TYR A 144 6.58 -9.73 -6.97
CA TYR A 144 5.13 -9.82 -6.87
C TYR A 144 4.44 -9.85 -8.24
N THR A 145 4.62 -8.80 -9.08
CA THR A 145 3.80 -8.61 -10.28
C THR A 145 4.12 -9.62 -11.37
N ILE A 146 5.42 -9.87 -11.65
CA ILE A 146 5.82 -10.77 -12.74
C ILE A 146 5.82 -12.25 -12.27
N ILE A 147 6.41 -12.53 -11.09
CA ILE A 147 6.63 -13.92 -10.68
C ILE A 147 5.42 -14.50 -9.96
N LEU A 148 4.91 -13.86 -8.90
CA LEU A 148 3.94 -14.48 -7.99
C LEU A 148 2.49 -14.33 -8.45
N LYS A 149 2.10 -13.15 -8.89
CA LYS A 149 0.70 -12.74 -9.02
C LYS A 149 -0.13 -13.69 -9.88
N ARG A 150 0.46 -14.22 -10.97
CA ARG A 150 -0.22 -15.12 -11.92
C ARG A 150 0.02 -16.60 -11.63
N ARG A 151 0.86 -16.97 -10.66
CA ARG A 151 1.34 -18.34 -10.49
C ARG A 151 0.90 -19.01 -9.20
N THR A 152 0.59 -18.27 -8.15
CA THR A 152 0.33 -18.85 -6.84
C THR A 152 -0.80 -18.16 -6.09
N ALA A 153 -1.57 -18.95 -5.32
CA ALA A 153 -2.57 -18.41 -4.39
C ALA A 153 -1.96 -17.68 -3.17
N GLN A 154 -0.64 -17.90 -2.94
CA GLN A 154 0.11 -17.21 -1.88
C GLN A 154 0.67 -15.85 -2.33
N ASN A 155 0.29 -15.38 -3.53
CA ASN A 155 0.79 -14.12 -4.11
C ASN A 155 0.62 -12.92 -3.17
N ILE A 156 -0.45 -12.89 -2.37
CA ILE A 156 -0.73 -11.80 -1.41
C ILE A 156 0.23 -11.86 -0.22
N ILE A 157 0.53 -13.05 0.31
CA ILE A 157 1.44 -13.20 1.44
C ILE A 157 2.82 -12.69 1.05
N TRP A 158 3.42 -13.30 0.06
CA TRP A 158 4.79 -12.97 -0.36
C TRP A 158 4.89 -11.61 -1.07
N GLY A 159 3.85 -11.22 -1.82
CA GLY A 159 3.77 -9.89 -2.44
C GLY A 159 3.62 -8.76 -1.40
N GLY A 160 3.09 -9.07 -0.22
CA GLY A 160 2.99 -8.16 0.91
C GLY A 160 4.34 -7.60 1.40
N VAL A 161 5.45 -8.33 1.17
CA VAL A 161 6.82 -7.90 1.50
C VAL A 161 7.13 -6.50 0.94
N ALA A 162 6.71 -6.21 -0.29
CA ALA A 162 6.92 -4.89 -0.89
C ALA A 162 6.16 -3.78 -0.14
N GLY A 163 4.96 -4.07 0.38
CA GLY A 163 4.17 -3.13 1.18
C GLY A 163 4.73 -2.87 2.58
N CYS A 164 5.66 -3.71 3.04
CA CYS A 164 6.34 -3.54 4.34
C CYS A 164 7.60 -2.65 4.24
N MET A 165 8.13 -2.41 3.04
CA MET A 165 9.38 -1.66 2.86
C MET A 165 9.34 -0.20 3.37
N PRO A 166 8.21 0.52 3.35
CA PRO A 166 8.15 1.88 3.83
C PRO A 166 8.63 2.08 5.27
N VAL A 167 8.37 1.14 6.18
CA VAL A 167 8.84 1.25 7.57
C VAL A 167 10.35 1.07 7.68
N LEU A 168 10.95 0.19 6.85
CA LEU A 168 12.40 0.06 6.78
C LEU A 168 13.05 1.31 6.19
N ILE A 169 12.46 1.88 5.13
CA ILE A 169 12.93 3.11 4.49
C ILE A 169 12.84 4.29 5.46
N GLY A 170 11.70 4.46 6.15
CA GLY A 170 11.50 5.53 7.12
C GLY A 170 12.46 5.45 8.29
N TRP A 171 12.68 4.25 8.83
CA TRP A 171 13.66 4.02 9.90
C TRP A 171 15.09 4.33 9.43
N ALA A 172 15.51 3.73 8.33
CA ALA A 172 16.85 3.92 7.78
C ALA A 172 17.12 5.39 7.38
N ALA A 173 16.11 6.14 6.92
CA ALA A 173 16.26 7.55 6.60
C ALA A 173 16.67 8.38 7.82
N VAL A 174 16.23 7.99 9.03
CA VAL A 174 16.58 8.66 10.29
C VAL A 174 17.90 8.17 10.86
N THR A 175 18.10 6.84 10.92
CA THR A 175 19.20 6.21 11.67
C THR A 175 20.44 5.89 10.82
N GLY A 176 20.25 5.75 9.51
CA GLY A 176 21.29 5.27 8.59
C GLY A 176 21.53 3.76 8.63
N ASP A 177 20.81 3.02 9.49
CA ASP A 177 20.94 1.58 9.68
C ASP A 177 19.56 0.90 9.91
N LEU A 178 19.57 -0.38 10.28
CA LEU A 178 18.40 -1.15 10.66
C LEU A 178 18.65 -1.85 12.01
N SER A 179 17.67 -1.75 12.92
CA SER A 179 17.63 -2.41 14.22
C SER A 179 16.36 -3.26 14.36
N TRP A 180 16.06 -3.80 15.53
CA TRP A 180 14.90 -4.70 15.71
C TRP A 180 13.52 -4.04 15.56
N PRO A 181 13.27 -2.79 16.04
CA PRO A 181 11.95 -2.18 15.93
C PRO A 181 11.39 -2.11 14.51
N PRO A 182 12.11 -1.66 13.47
CA PRO A 182 11.59 -1.62 12.12
C PRO A 182 11.29 -3.01 11.54
N PHE A 183 11.96 -4.07 11.98
CA PHE A 183 11.62 -5.44 11.57
C PHE A 183 10.32 -5.92 12.23
N VAL A 184 10.00 -5.49 13.46
CA VAL A 184 8.69 -5.77 14.07
C VAL A 184 7.59 -4.98 13.35
N LEU A 185 7.80 -3.72 13.02
CA LEU A 185 6.86 -2.93 12.20
C LEU A 185 6.63 -3.56 10.83
N PHE A 186 7.70 -4.04 10.19
CA PHE A 186 7.62 -4.82 8.97
C PHE A 186 6.77 -6.08 9.15
N LEU A 187 6.99 -6.85 10.22
CA LEU A 187 6.26 -8.07 10.53
C LEU A 187 4.75 -7.79 10.74
N ILE A 188 4.41 -6.70 11.43
CA ILE A 188 3.02 -6.26 11.62
C ILE A 188 2.33 -6.07 10.26
N ILE A 189 2.94 -5.31 9.33
CA ILE A 189 2.36 -5.04 8.01
C ILE A 189 2.32 -6.32 7.16
N PHE A 190 3.36 -7.15 7.23
CA PHE A 190 3.44 -8.42 6.51
C PHE A 190 2.30 -9.35 6.89
N LEU A 191 2.08 -9.56 8.18
CA LEU A 191 1.01 -10.41 8.70
C LEU A 191 -0.38 -9.77 8.54
N TRP A 192 -0.46 -8.42 8.52
CA TRP A 192 -1.69 -7.68 8.26
C TRP A 192 -2.14 -7.76 6.79
N THR A 193 -1.23 -7.93 5.85
CA THR A 193 -1.56 -7.93 4.42
C THR A 193 -2.59 -8.99 4.02
N PRO A 194 -2.50 -10.28 4.44
CA PRO A 194 -3.50 -11.27 4.11
C PRO A 194 -4.91 -10.96 4.66
N PRO A 195 -5.12 -10.67 5.96
CA PRO A 195 -6.46 -10.38 6.47
C PRO A 195 -7.04 -9.05 5.97
N HIS A 196 -6.20 -8.17 5.42
CA HIS A 196 -6.64 -6.98 4.70
C HIS A 196 -7.10 -7.32 3.27
N TYR A 197 -6.27 -8.02 2.50
CA TYR A 197 -6.49 -8.17 1.06
C TYR A 197 -7.42 -9.34 0.69
N TRP A 198 -7.43 -10.43 1.45
CA TRP A 198 -8.30 -11.56 1.13
C TRP A 198 -9.80 -11.24 1.21
N PRO A 199 -10.31 -10.46 2.18
CA PRO A 199 -11.70 -9.99 2.15
C PRO A 199 -12.01 -9.16 0.89
N LEU A 200 -11.08 -8.31 0.45
CA LEU A 200 -11.22 -7.59 -0.82
C LEU A 200 -11.31 -8.56 -2.01
N SER A 201 -10.45 -9.59 -2.03
CA SER A 201 -10.47 -10.59 -3.09
C SER A 201 -11.73 -11.47 -3.08
N MET A 202 -12.38 -11.67 -1.92
CA MET A 202 -13.69 -12.31 -1.84
C MET A 202 -14.77 -11.49 -2.55
N LYS A 203 -14.74 -10.16 -2.41
CA LYS A 203 -15.68 -9.25 -3.09
C LYS A 203 -15.50 -9.27 -4.60
N TYR A 204 -14.26 -9.30 -5.08
CA TYR A 204 -13.90 -9.23 -6.51
C TYR A 204 -13.49 -10.59 -7.08
N ARG A 205 -14.02 -11.69 -6.48
CA ARG A 205 -13.68 -13.07 -6.86
C ARG A 205 -13.84 -13.32 -8.35
N ASP A 206 -14.98 -12.91 -8.91
CA ASP A 206 -15.33 -13.18 -10.31
C ASP A 206 -14.41 -12.40 -11.29
N ASP A 207 -14.03 -11.18 -10.95
CA ASP A 207 -13.06 -10.41 -11.73
C ASP A 207 -11.67 -11.10 -11.75
N TYR A 208 -11.21 -11.60 -10.59
CA TYR A 208 -9.94 -12.34 -10.52
C TYR A 208 -10.00 -13.67 -11.24
N GLN A 209 -11.12 -14.36 -11.16
CA GLN A 209 -11.35 -15.62 -11.87
C GLN A 209 -11.36 -15.41 -13.39
N ALA A 210 -12.06 -14.38 -13.87
CA ALA A 210 -12.09 -14.00 -15.29
C ALA A 210 -10.71 -13.63 -15.83
N ALA A 211 -9.88 -12.99 -15.01
CA ALA A 211 -8.51 -12.62 -15.35
C ALA A 211 -7.48 -13.77 -15.17
N GLY A 212 -7.91 -14.96 -14.77
CA GLY A 212 -7.04 -16.12 -14.56
C GLY A 212 -6.05 -15.96 -13.39
N VAL A 213 -6.32 -15.05 -12.43
CA VAL A 213 -5.46 -14.83 -11.27
C VAL A 213 -5.87 -15.77 -10.14
N PRO A 214 -4.97 -16.66 -9.66
CA PRO A 214 -5.29 -17.65 -8.65
C PRO A 214 -5.32 -17.07 -7.23
N MET A 215 -6.18 -16.06 -6.99
CA MET A 215 -6.37 -15.54 -5.63
C MET A 215 -6.90 -16.63 -4.70
N LEU A 216 -6.57 -16.56 -3.40
CA LEU A 216 -7.05 -17.55 -2.44
C LEU A 216 -8.58 -17.71 -2.48
N ALA A 217 -9.31 -16.58 -2.60
CA ALA A 217 -10.76 -16.59 -2.72
C ALA A 217 -11.30 -17.21 -4.03
N VAL A 218 -10.47 -17.32 -5.07
CA VAL A 218 -10.81 -18.01 -6.34
C VAL A 218 -10.66 -19.52 -6.19
N VAL A 219 -9.55 -19.96 -5.58
CA VAL A 219 -9.16 -21.38 -5.51
C VAL A 219 -9.66 -22.09 -4.25
N ARG A 220 -10.19 -21.36 -3.26
CA ARG A 220 -10.67 -21.91 -1.98
C ARG A 220 -12.07 -21.39 -1.64
N GLY A 221 -12.80 -22.19 -0.86
CA GLY A 221 -14.12 -21.82 -0.35
C GLY A 221 -14.07 -20.70 0.71
N ARG A 222 -15.20 -20.00 0.89
CA ARG A 222 -15.31 -18.85 1.81
C ARG A 222 -14.89 -19.17 3.25
N ALA A 223 -15.23 -20.36 3.77
CA ALA A 223 -14.85 -20.77 5.12
C ALA A 223 -13.33 -20.95 5.27
N GLN A 224 -12.67 -21.55 4.27
CA GLN A 224 -11.20 -21.69 4.29
C GLN A 224 -10.48 -20.36 4.22
N VAL A 225 -10.98 -19.42 3.39
CA VAL A 225 -10.44 -18.04 3.34
C VAL A 225 -10.66 -17.36 4.69
N GLY A 226 -11.86 -17.46 5.29
CA GLY A 226 -12.18 -16.90 6.59
C GLY A 226 -11.28 -17.42 7.72
N LEU A 227 -10.99 -18.73 7.72
CA LEU A 227 -10.06 -19.33 8.69
C LEU A 227 -8.63 -18.74 8.56
N GLN A 228 -8.13 -18.60 7.33
CA GLN A 228 -6.83 -17.99 7.08
C GLN A 228 -6.82 -16.52 7.53
N VAL A 229 -7.90 -15.76 7.27
CA VAL A 229 -8.06 -14.37 7.73
C VAL A 229 -7.94 -14.29 9.26
N ILE A 230 -8.58 -15.19 10.02
CA ILE A 230 -8.47 -15.25 11.49
C ILE A 230 -7.03 -15.51 11.93
N LEU A 231 -6.38 -16.54 11.38
CA LEU A 231 -5.02 -16.92 11.80
C LEU A 231 -4.03 -15.77 11.59
N TYR A 232 -4.09 -15.11 10.45
CA TYR A 232 -3.24 -13.96 10.17
C TYR A 232 -3.62 -12.72 11.00
N ALA A 233 -4.89 -12.51 11.32
CA ALA A 233 -5.30 -11.41 12.21
C ALA A 233 -4.75 -11.60 13.63
N TRP A 234 -4.83 -12.81 14.19
CA TRP A 234 -4.21 -13.13 15.47
C TRP A 234 -2.69 -12.92 15.45
N ALA A 235 -2.02 -13.40 14.40
CA ALA A 235 -0.58 -13.21 14.23
C ALA A 235 -0.21 -11.72 14.13
N THR A 236 -1.02 -10.92 13.41
CA THR A 236 -0.84 -9.47 13.30
C THR A 236 -0.95 -8.78 14.66
N VAL A 237 -1.99 -9.09 15.42
CA VAL A 237 -2.18 -8.48 16.76
C VAL A 237 -1.07 -8.93 17.70
N ALA A 238 -0.69 -10.21 17.72
CA ALA A 238 0.42 -10.71 18.51
C ALA A 238 1.73 -9.99 18.15
N SER A 239 2.01 -9.80 16.86
CA SER A 239 3.22 -9.07 16.43
C SER A 239 3.19 -7.58 16.82
N SER A 240 2.01 -6.94 16.86
CA SER A 240 1.92 -5.56 17.38
C SER A 240 2.26 -5.48 18.86
N LEU A 241 1.91 -6.50 19.65
CA LEU A 241 2.28 -6.54 21.08
C LEU A 241 3.79 -6.79 21.30
N LEU A 242 4.49 -7.42 20.34
CA LEU A 242 5.95 -7.57 20.42
C LEU A 242 6.69 -6.22 20.35
N LEU A 243 6.08 -5.20 19.76
CA LEU A 243 6.71 -3.87 19.73
C LEU A 243 6.85 -3.26 21.12
N ILE A 244 6.01 -3.65 22.09
CA ILE A 244 6.06 -3.13 23.47
C ILE A 244 7.45 -3.35 24.07
N PRO A 245 7.95 -4.58 24.24
CA PRO A 245 9.28 -4.80 24.84
C PRO A 245 10.44 -4.43 23.88
N ILE A 246 10.25 -4.48 22.56
CA ILE A 246 11.35 -4.28 21.59
C ILE A 246 11.63 -2.81 21.35
N ALA A 247 10.60 -1.96 21.35
CA ALA A 247 10.73 -0.53 21.13
C ALA A 247 10.44 0.31 22.39
N GLY A 248 10.17 -0.33 23.55
CA GLY A 248 9.86 0.37 24.79
C GLY A 248 8.55 1.16 24.73
N MET A 249 7.54 0.62 24.02
CA MET A 249 6.25 1.30 23.86
C MET A 249 5.48 1.36 25.19
N GLY A 250 4.88 2.52 25.47
CA GLY A 250 4.18 2.81 26.71
C GLY A 250 2.69 2.40 26.71
N LEU A 251 1.97 3.02 27.66
CA LEU A 251 0.58 2.66 27.95
C LEU A 251 -0.37 2.99 26.80
N VAL A 252 -0.19 4.14 26.12
CA VAL A 252 -1.08 4.58 25.05
C VAL A 252 -1.03 3.61 23.87
N TYR A 253 0.17 3.24 23.45
CA TYR A 253 0.34 2.22 22.43
C TYR A 253 -0.30 0.89 22.82
N THR A 254 -0.04 0.43 24.06
CA THR A 254 -0.54 -0.85 24.57
C THR A 254 -2.06 -0.91 24.55
N LEU A 255 -2.74 0.14 25.04
CA LEU A 255 -4.21 0.19 25.08
C LEU A 255 -4.79 0.23 23.66
N VAL A 256 -4.20 0.99 22.76
CA VAL A 256 -4.64 1.06 21.36
C VAL A 256 -4.44 -0.28 20.65
N ALA A 257 -3.29 -0.91 20.82
CA ALA A 257 -2.99 -2.21 20.19
C ALA A 257 -3.95 -3.30 20.67
N LEU A 258 -4.22 -3.38 21.99
CA LEU A 258 -5.17 -4.34 22.57
C LEU A 258 -6.61 -4.05 22.16
N GLY A 259 -7.07 -2.81 22.28
CA GLY A 259 -8.46 -2.42 21.98
C GLY A 259 -8.80 -2.58 20.50
N SER A 260 -7.97 -1.99 19.60
CA SER A 260 -8.17 -2.10 18.17
C SER A 260 -7.94 -3.52 17.65
N GLY A 261 -6.96 -4.23 18.23
CA GLY A 261 -6.65 -5.63 17.94
C GLY A 261 -7.81 -6.56 18.30
N GLY A 262 -8.36 -6.42 19.51
CA GLY A 262 -9.52 -7.20 19.95
C GLY A 262 -10.75 -6.99 19.06
N TRP A 263 -11.02 -5.73 18.66
CA TRP A 263 -12.07 -5.42 17.71
C TRP A 263 -11.81 -6.03 16.32
N PHE A 264 -10.58 -5.95 15.81
CA PHE A 264 -10.21 -6.52 14.51
C PHE A 264 -10.37 -8.05 14.52
N ILE A 265 -9.90 -8.74 15.57
CA ILE A 265 -10.08 -10.18 15.75
C ILE A 265 -11.57 -10.55 15.79
N TYR A 266 -12.40 -9.78 16.54
CA TYR A 266 -13.85 -10.00 16.57
C TYR A 266 -14.49 -9.94 15.18
N GLU A 267 -14.16 -8.95 14.36
CA GLU A 267 -14.69 -8.83 13.00
C GLU A 267 -14.26 -9.98 12.08
N THR A 268 -13.03 -10.49 12.25
CA THR A 268 -12.57 -11.65 11.47
C THR A 268 -13.27 -12.95 11.88
N HIS A 269 -13.50 -13.16 13.17
CA HIS A 269 -14.28 -14.28 13.67
C HIS A 269 -15.74 -14.22 13.18
N ARG A 270 -16.35 -13.03 13.19
CA ARG A 270 -17.69 -12.81 12.64
C ARG A 270 -17.76 -13.18 11.15
N LEU A 271 -16.79 -12.76 10.35
CA LEU A 271 -16.68 -13.11 8.93
C LEU A 271 -16.67 -14.64 8.75
N TYR A 272 -15.83 -15.33 9.51
CA TYR A 272 -15.71 -16.78 9.46
C TYR A 272 -16.99 -17.49 9.87
N ASN A 273 -17.62 -17.10 10.99
CA ASN A 273 -18.85 -17.69 11.48
C ASN A 273 -20.00 -17.58 10.47
N LEU A 274 -20.13 -16.42 9.81
CA LEU A 274 -21.12 -16.26 8.73
C LEU A 274 -20.79 -17.16 7.51
N ALA A 275 -19.50 -17.30 7.20
CA ALA A 275 -19.05 -18.13 6.08
C ALA A 275 -19.33 -19.63 6.29
N ILE A 276 -19.14 -20.16 7.51
CA ILE A 276 -19.43 -21.58 7.82
C ILE A 276 -20.92 -21.85 7.92
N ARG A 277 -21.73 -20.87 8.29
CA ARG A 277 -23.21 -20.98 8.33
C ARG A 277 -23.86 -20.78 6.97
N HIS A 278 -23.06 -20.54 5.91
CA HIS A 278 -23.55 -20.19 4.58
C HIS A 278 -24.45 -18.94 4.52
N GLU A 279 -24.30 -18.07 5.50
CA GLU A 279 -25.01 -16.80 5.57
C GLU A 279 -24.38 -15.72 4.69
N HIS A 280 -25.07 -14.58 4.54
CA HIS A 280 -24.54 -13.45 3.77
C HIS A 280 -23.29 -12.87 4.46
N VAL A 281 -22.17 -12.88 3.74
CA VAL A 281 -20.89 -12.39 4.23
C VAL A 281 -20.64 -10.99 3.68
N SER A 282 -20.25 -10.05 4.56
CA SER A 282 -19.83 -8.69 4.17
C SER A 282 -18.30 -8.53 4.30
N PRO A 283 -17.50 -8.98 3.32
CA PRO A 283 -16.05 -8.99 3.43
C PRO A 283 -15.46 -7.58 3.56
N MET A 284 -16.11 -6.58 2.96
CA MET A 284 -15.66 -5.17 3.00
C MET A 284 -15.63 -4.60 4.42
N ARG A 285 -16.42 -5.15 5.35
CA ARG A 285 -16.36 -4.74 6.76
C ARG A 285 -15.01 -5.07 7.39
N VAL A 286 -14.52 -6.28 7.15
CA VAL A 286 -13.18 -6.69 7.61
C VAL A 286 -12.08 -5.90 6.88
N PHE A 287 -12.25 -5.66 5.58
CA PHE A 287 -11.33 -4.84 4.79
C PHE A 287 -11.15 -3.43 5.36
N HIS A 288 -12.24 -2.71 5.61
CA HIS A 288 -12.18 -1.37 6.21
C HIS A 288 -11.70 -1.42 7.67
N GLY A 289 -12.13 -2.44 8.42
CA GLY A 289 -11.69 -2.67 9.79
C GLY A 289 -10.19 -2.88 9.90
N SER A 290 -9.59 -3.60 8.96
CA SER A 290 -8.14 -3.79 8.91
C SER A 290 -7.37 -2.49 8.66
N ILE A 291 -7.92 -1.59 7.83
CA ILE A 291 -7.32 -0.25 7.61
C ILE A 291 -7.38 0.57 8.90
N ALA A 292 -8.57 0.60 9.55
CA ALA A 292 -8.73 1.32 10.82
C ALA A 292 -7.78 0.79 11.90
N TYR A 293 -7.65 -0.53 12.03
CA TYR A 293 -6.70 -1.17 12.96
C TYR A 293 -5.26 -0.71 12.70
N LEU A 294 -4.77 -0.84 11.45
CA LEU A 294 -3.40 -0.48 11.11
C LEU A 294 -3.15 1.02 11.35
N THR A 295 -4.09 1.87 10.96
CA THR A 295 -3.99 3.32 11.16
C THR A 295 -3.90 3.66 12.65
N LEU A 296 -4.75 3.08 13.50
CA LEU A 296 -4.74 3.33 14.95
C LEU A 296 -3.42 2.86 15.57
N VAL A 297 -2.94 1.67 15.23
CA VAL A 297 -1.66 1.14 15.72
C VAL A 297 -0.51 2.07 15.30
N PHE A 298 -0.43 2.49 14.03
CA PHE A 298 0.66 3.35 13.57
C PHE A 298 0.55 4.79 14.09
N VAL A 299 -0.65 5.33 14.29
CA VAL A 299 -0.83 6.60 15.00
C VAL A 299 -0.29 6.47 16.43
N ALA A 300 -0.59 5.37 17.13
CA ALA A 300 -0.05 5.13 18.47
C ALA A 300 1.48 4.95 18.45
N VAL A 301 2.07 4.29 17.45
CA VAL A 301 3.54 4.22 17.25
C VAL A 301 4.16 5.61 17.16
N GLY A 302 3.50 6.57 16.51
CA GLY A 302 4.01 7.93 16.41
C GLY A 302 3.73 8.81 17.63
N VAL A 303 2.63 8.56 18.35
CA VAL A 303 2.22 9.40 19.49
C VAL A 303 2.92 8.99 20.78
N ASP A 304 3.01 7.70 21.04
CA ASP A 304 3.52 7.16 22.32
C ASP A 304 4.94 7.65 22.66
N PRO A 305 5.92 7.71 21.73
CA PRO A 305 7.26 8.24 22.01
C PRO A 305 7.31 9.74 22.32
N LEU A 306 6.23 10.48 22.07
CA LEU A 306 6.13 11.91 22.36
C LEU A 306 5.59 12.20 23.77
N LEU A 307 5.13 11.19 24.47
CA LEU A 307 4.51 11.31 25.79
C LEU A 307 5.58 11.15 26.89
N PRO A 308 5.44 11.87 28.00
CA PRO A 308 6.45 11.92 29.06
C PRO A 308 6.38 10.76 30.06
N PHE A 309 6.12 9.51 29.61
CA PHE A 309 5.97 8.36 30.52
C PHE A 309 7.16 7.43 30.44
#